data_2715be0ee4625536c3f9c4d6fae03cfa
#
_entry.id   2715be0ee4625536c3f9c4d6fae03cfa
#
_cell.length_a   1.000
_cell.length_b   1.000
_cell.length_c   1.000
_cell.angle_alpha   90.00
_cell.angle_beta   90.00
_cell.angle_gamma   90.00
#
_symmetry.space_group_name_H-M   'P 1'
#
loop_
_entity.id
_entity.type
_entity.pdbx_description
1 polymer ?
#
loop_
_entity_poly.entity_id
_entity_poly.type
_entity_poly.pdbx_seq_one_letter_code
_entity_poly.pdbx_strand_id
1 'polypeptide(L)'
;MRLLDEAGFSSVVATNCEQDYDRMLHLGDHLQTRTVIDSVSAEKQTGLGIGHFVTTRVEYETVEGESVARMLFRILKFRPGTGRGAAAEPDSEAPPRPLRPRPALTADNAFFFEGAKEHRLLIQRCSCGRLRHPPGPRCPECGSYDWDTQEATGRGRVYSFVVNHYPQVPAFDYPLAVALIELEEGTRLVANIVGCDPSDVTVGMPVDVEWLDLDPDLTLPAFKPAS
;
A
#
# COMPACT_ATOMS: atom_id res chain seq x y z
N MET A 1 14.36 21.40 8.39
CA MET A 1 13.91 20.57 7.25
C MET A 1 13.94 21.37 5.95
N ARG A 2 13.37 22.58 5.91
CA ARG A 2 13.32 23.45 4.69
C ARG A 2 14.68 23.65 4.02
N LEU A 3 15.76 23.85 4.78
CA LEU A 3 17.12 23.98 4.21
C LEU A 3 17.58 22.76 3.42
N LEU A 4 17.22 21.54 3.85
CA LEU A 4 17.52 20.32 3.10
C LEU A 4 16.65 20.19 1.85
N ASP A 5 15.39 20.62 1.91
CA ASP A 5 14.50 20.63 0.74
C ASP A 5 15.04 21.61 -0.33
N GLU A 6 15.43 22.81 0.07
CA GLU A 6 16.05 23.82 -0.80
C GLU A 6 17.39 23.36 -1.39
N ALA A 7 18.13 22.49 -0.68
CA ALA A 7 19.38 21.87 -1.17
C ALA A 7 19.12 20.62 -2.05
N GLY A 8 17.86 20.32 -2.40
CA GLY A 8 17.49 19.21 -3.29
C GLY A 8 17.26 17.86 -2.62
N PHE A 9 17.30 17.77 -1.28
CA PHE A 9 16.97 16.56 -0.54
C PHE A 9 15.45 16.50 -0.27
N SER A 10 14.66 16.46 -1.34
CA SER A 10 13.21 16.64 -1.28
C SER A 10 12.44 15.40 -0.81
N SER A 11 13.03 14.22 -0.95
CA SER A 11 12.41 12.96 -0.51
C SER A 11 12.70 12.67 0.97
N VAL A 12 11.78 11.97 1.63
CA VAL A 12 11.90 11.61 3.03
C VAL A 12 11.38 10.21 3.30
N VAL A 13 12.08 9.48 4.19
CA VAL A 13 11.61 8.19 4.71
C VAL A 13 11.97 8.09 6.19
N ALA A 14 11.05 7.53 6.99
CA ALA A 14 11.33 7.18 8.38
C ALA A 14 12.25 5.96 8.43
N THR A 15 13.27 6.01 9.28
CA THR A 15 14.28 4.93 9.37
C THR A 15 14.38 4.30 10.75
N ASN A 16 14.09 5.06 11.81
CA ASN A 16 14.13 4.54 13.17
C ASN A 16 13.23 5.37 14.09
N CYS A 17 12.67 4.71 15.11
CA CYS A 17 11.91 5.34 16.17
C CYS A 17 12.23 4.61 17.48
N GLU A 18 12.75 5.33 18.46
CA GLU A 18 13.01 4.86 19.83
C GLU A 18 12.13 5.64 20.78
N GLN A 19 11.48 4.96 21.69
CA GLN A 19 10.55 5.57 22.65
C GLN A 19 10.83 5.02 24.05
N ASP A 20 11.03 5.95 24.99
CA ASP A 20 11.15 5.65 26.40
C ASP A 20 9.94 6.26 27.12
N TYR A 21 9.30 5.49 27.98
CA TYR A 21 8.14 5.91 28.75
C TYR A 21 8.48 5.91 30.22
N ASP A 22 8.35 7.07 30.88
CA ASP A 22 8.57 7.23 32.31
C ASP A 22 7.34 6.75 33.11
N ARG A 23 6.14 6.93 32.54
CA ARG A 23 4.89 6.40 33.07
C ARG A 23 3.83 6.19 31.99
N MET A 24 2.78 5.46 32.32
CA MET A 24 1.58 5.34 31.49
C MET A 24 0.73 6.61 31.58
N LEU A 25 0.06 6.94 30.49
CA LEU A 25 -0.91 8.03 30.45
C LEU A 25 -2.25 7.60 31.03
N HIS A 26 -2.93 8.57 31.65
CA HIS A 26 -4.29 8.41 32.15
C HIS A 26 -5.25 9.34 31.39
N LEU A 27 -6.51 8.95 31.34
CA LEU A 27 -7.54 9.84 30.80
C LEU A 27 -7.62 11.14 31.61
N GLY A 28 -7.46 12.28 30.94
CA GLY A 28 -7.42 13.60 31.58
C GLY A 28 -6.01 14.19 31.70
N ASP A 29 -4.94 13.42 31.38
CA ASP A 29 -3.59 14.00 31.30
C ASP A 29 -3.54 15.06 30.19
N HIS A 30 -3.00 16.22 30.53
CA HIS A 30 -2.72 17.31 29.59
C HIS A 30 -1.22 17.35 29.30
N LEU A 31 -0.86 17.13 28.02
CA LEU A 31 0.54 17.05 27.62
C LEU A 31 0.97 18.28 26.82
N GLN A 32 2.20 18.66 27.01
CA GLN A 32 2.97 19.53 26.14
C GLN A 32 4.15 18.79 25.55
N THR A 33 4.60 19.20 24.37
CA THR A 33 5.73 18.57 23.70
C THR A 33 6.77 19.61 23.31
N ARG A 34 8.04 19.21 23.42
CA ARG A 34 9.18 19.98 22.92
C ARG A 34 9.95 19.13 21.93
N THR A 35 10.08 19.62 20.69
CA THR A 35 10.85 18.94 19.64
C THR A 35 12.12 19.71 19.34
N VAL A 36 13.25 19.02 19.35
CA VAL A 36 14.56 19.58 18.98
C VAL A 36 15.23 18.67 17.95
N ILE A 37 16.11 19.24 17.11
CA ILE A 37 17.01 18.45 16.28
C ILE A 37 18.11 17.94 17.19
N ASP A 38 18.22 16.62 17.32
CA ASP A 38 19.24 15.95 18.12
C ASP A 38 20.54 15.81 17.33
N SER A 39 20.44 15.34 16.09
CA SER A 39 21.61 15.18 15.22
C SER A 39 21.26 15.23 13.74
N VAL A 40 22.24 15.64 12.92
CA VAL A 40 22.20 15.57 11.46
C VAL A 40 23.51 14.89 11.00
N SER A 41 23.41 13.81 10.24
CA SER A 41 24.60 13.12 9.74
C SER A 41 25.30 13.94 8.63
N ALA A 42 26.57 13.64 8.38
CA ALA A 42 27.17 13.97 7.10
C ALA A 42 26.38 13.34 5.95
N GLU A 43 26.56 13.82 4.72
CA GLU A 43 25.98 13.23 3.51
C GLU A 43 26.40 11.77 3.36
N LYS A 44 25.46 10.87 3.07
CA LYS A 44 25.69 9.45 2.91
C LYS A 44 25.03 8.92 1.65
N GLN A 45 25.71 8.02 0.95
CA GLN A 45 25.16 7.23 -0.13
C GLN A 45 24.32 6.09 0.44
N THR A 46 23.03 6.02 0.09
CA THR A 46 22.10 4.97 0.53
C THR A 46 21.48 4.24 -0.67
N GLY A 47 20.75 3.17 -0.42
CA GLY A 47 19.99 2.48 -1.47
C GLY A 47 18.90 3.35 -2.10
N LEU A 48 18.33 4.31 -1.35
CA LEU A 48 17.28 5.22 -1.80
C LEU A 48 17.81 6.49 -2.46
N GLY A 49 19.04 6.86 -2.17
CA GLY A 49 19.67 8.07 -2.68
C GLY A 49 20.75 8.62 -1.76
N ILE A 50 21.42 9.65 -2.24
CA ILE A 50 22.35 10.45 -1.45
C ILE A 50 21.53 11.31 -0.49
N GLY A 51 21.89 11.33 0.79
CA GLY A 51 21.10 12.08 1.77
C GLY A 51 21.71 12.19 3.17
N HIS A 52 20.95 12.81 4.05
CA HIS A 52 21.29 13.03 5.44
C HIS A 52 20.26 12.37 6.36
N PHE A 53 20.76 11.68 7.38
CA PHE A 53 19.92 11.24 8.48
C PHE A 53 19.72 12.39 9.45
N VAL A 54 18.47 12.70 9.73
CA VAL A 54 18.09 13.71 10.72
C VAL A 54 17.38 13.01 11.86
N THR A 55 17.90 13.14 13.07
CA THR A 55 17.26 12.64 14.28
C THR A 55 16.65 13.81 15.03
N THR A 56 15.39 13.72 15.36
CA THR A 56 14.72 14.64 16.27
C THR A 56 14.47 13.96 17.60
N ARG A 57 14.54 14.75 18.67
CA ARG A 57 14.15 14.35 20.02
C ARG A 57 12.88 15.10 20.40
N VAL A 58 11.86 14.33 20.78
CA VAL A 58 10.60 14.84 21.29
C VAL A 58 10.51 14.48 22.76
N GLU A 59 10.33 15.47 23.60
CA GLU A 59 10.07 15.34 25.04
C GLU A 59 8.60 15.58 25.28
N TYR A 60 7.97 14.68 26.03
CA TYR A 60 6.56 14.74 26.42
C TYR A 60 6.48 14.99 27.92
N GLU A 61 5.86 16.06 28.30
CA GLU A 61 5.71 16.47 29.70
C GLU A 61 4.25 16.82 29.97
N THR A 62 3.82 16.67 31.22
CA THR A 62 2.55 17.28 31.62
C THR A 62 2.65 18.80 31.61
N VAL A 63 1.52 19.50 31.63
CA VAL A 63 1.52 20.99 31.73
C VAL A 63 2.12 21.47 33.05
N GLU A 64 2.19 20.61 34.07
CA GLU A 64 2.85 20.85 35.36
C GLU A 64 4.37 20.60 35.33
N GLY A 65 4.90 20.08 34.19
CA GLY A 65 6.33 19.83 33.99
C GLY A 65 6.83 18.46 34.41
N GLU A 66 5.93 17.48 34.65
CA GLU A 66 6.32 16.10 34.88
C GLU A 66 6.71 15.42 33.58
N SER A 67 7.89 14.79 33.50
CA SER A 67 8.30 13.99 32.34
C SER A 67 7.43 12.74 32.21
N VAL A 68 6.95 12.49 31.00
CA VAL A 68 6.08 11.36 30.68
C VAL A 68 6.74 10.38 29.72
N ALA A 69 7.38 10.90 28.67
CA ALA A 69 8.04 10.09 27.67
C ALA A 69 9.07 10.89 26.88
N ARG A 70 9.94 10.17 26.21
CA ARG A 70 10.89 10.71 25.23
C ARG A 70 10.85 9.85 23.96
N MET A 71 10.91 10.50 22.79
CA MET A 71 11.01 9.83 21.50
C MET A 71 12.21 10.37 20.72
N LEU A 72 13.05 9.47 20.20
CA LEU A 72 14.04 9.73 19.17
C LEU A 72 13.47 9.25 17.84
N PHE A 73 13.24 10.16 16.91
CA PHE A 73 12.71 9.84 15.59
C PHE A 73 13.71 10.21 14.53
N ARG A 74 14.17 9.21 13.77
CA ARG A 74 15.15 9.38 12.71
C ARG A 74 14.51 9.22 11.35
N ILE A 75 14.78 10.18 10.48
CA ILE A 75 14.41 10.14 9.06
C ILE A 75 15.66 10.26 8.20
N LEU A 76 15.57 9.74 6.99
CA LEU A 76 16.50 10.03 5.90
C LEU A 76 15.84 11.06 4.96
N LYS A 77 16.50 12.22 4.79
CA LYS A 77 16.20 13.19 3.74
C LYS A 77 17.18 12.95 2.60
N PHE A 78 16.68 12.70 1.37
CA PHE A 78 17.54 12.29 0.27
C PHE A 78 17.12 12.90 -1.07
N ARG A 79 18.06 12.94 -2.02
CA ARG A 79 17.81 13.32 -3.42
C ARG A 79 17.23 12.12 -4.15
N PRO A 80 16.01 12.23 -4.72
CA PRO A 80 15.44 11.15 -5.52
C PRO A 80 16.29 10.88 -6.75
N GLY A 81 16.33 9.63 -7.23
CA GLY A 81 17.09 9.24 -8.42
C GLY A 81 18.60 9.10 -8.23
N THR A 82 19.13 9.26 -7.01
CA THR A 82 20.57 9.10 -6.71
C THR A 82 20.89 7.82 -5.93
N GLY A 83 19.98 6.86 -5.85
CA GLY A 83 20.19 5.56 -5.19
C GLY A 83 21.16 4.67 -5.95
N ARG A 84 21.69 3.63 -5.29
CA ARG A 84 22.69 2.71 -5.85
C ARG A 84 22.25 1.97 -7.13
N GLY A 85 21.00 2.06 -7.55
CA GLY A 85 20.46 1.47 -8.78
C GLY A 85 20.19 2.48 -9.90
N ALA A 86 20.51 3.76 -9.72
CA ALA A 86 20.15 4.83 -10.67
C ALA A 86 21.13 5.04 -11.81
N ALA A 87 22.24 4.31 -11.87
CA ALA A 87 23.19 4.35 -12.96
C ALA A 87 23.02 3.10 -13.85
N ALA A 88 21.99 3.07 -14.68
CA ALA A 88 22.01 2.27 -15.90
C ALA A 88 22.61 3.13 -17.01
N GLU A 89 23.71 2.69 -17.59
CA GLU A 89 24.30 3.30 -18.79
C GLU A 89 23.29 3.22 -19.95
N PRO A 90 23.24 4.21 -20.86
CA PRO A 90 22.21 4.32 -21.88
C PRO A 90 22.36 3.37 -23.10
N ASP A 91 23.19 2.32 -23.05
CA ASP A 91 23.52 1.48 -24.21
C ASP A 91 23.45 -0.04 -23.97
N SER A 92 22.68 -0.52 -22.99
CA SER A 92 22.30 -1.93 -22.94
C SER A 92 20.80 -2.07 -23.25
N GLU A 93 20.42 -3.00 -24.11
CA GLU A 93 19.04 -3.47 -24.26
C GLU A 93 18.43 -3.56 -22.86
N ALA A 94 17.33 -2.81 -22.63
CA ALA A 94 16.69 -2.78 -21.31
C ALA A 94 16.41 -4.22 -20.86
N PRO A 95 16.81 -4.64 -19.67
CA PRO A 95 16.53 -6.00 -19.21
C PRO A 95 15.04 -6.26 -19.31
N PRO A 96 14.61 -7.49 -19.64
CA PRO A 96 13.20 -7.81 -19.77
C PRO A 96 12.46 -7.38 -18.48
N ARG A 97 11.31 -6.75 -18.65
CA ARG A 97 10.52 -6.25 -17.53
C ARG A 97 10.29 -7.38 -16.51
N PRO A 98 10.57 -7.14 -15.21
CA PRO A 98 10.33 -8.16 -14.19
C PRO A 98 8.87 -8.60 -14.17
N LEU A 99 8.62 -9.88 -13.94
CA LEU A 99 7.28 -10.39 -13.74
C LEU A 99 6.63 -9.77 -12.49
N ARG A 100 5.33 -9.65 -12.48
CA ARG A 100 4.59 -9.21 -11.29
C ARG A 100 4.78 -10.19 -10.13
N PRO A 101 4.77 -9.71 -8.86
CA PRO A 101 4.82 -10.57 -7.69
C PRO A 101 3.71 -11.63 -7.75
N ARG A 102 4.04 -12.88 -7.37
CA ARG A 102 3.09 -13.98 -7.37
C ARG A 102 2.32 -14.02 -6.05
N PRO A 103 1.00 -14.28 -6.08
CA PRO A 103 0.25 -14.57 -4.88
C PRO A 103 0.73 -15.87 -4.23
N ALA A 104 0.73 -15.93 -2.90
CA ALA A 104 0.87 -17.20 -2.20
C ALA A 104 -0.46 -17.96 -2.30
N LEU A 105 -0.46 -19.08 -3.04
CA LEU A 105 -1.65 -19.92 -3.18
C LEU A 105 -1.84 -20.78 -1.94
N THR A 106 -3.05 -20.79 -1.41
CA THR A 106 -3.49 -21.57 -0.27
C THR A 106 -4.79 -22.31 -0.61
N ALA A 107 -5.20 -23.28 0.21
CA ALA A 107 -6.47 -23.97 0.02
C ALA A 107 -7.67 -23.02 0.03
N ASP A 108 -7.55 -21.86 0.73
CA ASP A 108 -8.64 -20.90 0.85
C ASP A 108 -8.77 -19.96 -0.35
N ASN A 109 -7.68 -19.73 -1.13
CA ASN A 109 -7.67 -18.72 -2.20
C ASN A 109 -7.38 -19.27 -3.60
N ALA A 110 -6.96 -20.54 -3.74
CA ALA A 110 -6.60 -21.12 -5.02
C ALA A 110 -7.74 -21.00 -6.06
N PHE A 111 -8.98 -21.24 -5.64
CA PHE A 111 -10.15 -21.14 -6.50
C PHE A 111 -10.29 -19.77 -7.18
N PHE A 112 -9.92 -18.70 -6.48
CA PHE A 112 -10.01 -17.32 -7.01
C PHE A 112 -9.03 -17.12 -8.17
N PHE A 113 -7.78 -17.56 -8.01
CA PHE A 113 -6.76 -17.43 -9.05
C PHE A 113 -6.95 -18.43 -10.20
N GLU A 114 -7.49 -19.63 -9.91
CA GLU A 114 -7.89 -20.61 -10.94
C GLU A 114 -9.05 -20.07 -11.75
N GLY A 115 -10.09 -19.51 -11.10
CA GLY A 115 -11.20 -18.85 -11.78
C GLY A 115 -10.73 -17.66 -12.62
N ALA A 116 -9.79 -16.86 -12.13
CA ALA A 116 -9.23 -15.75 -12.88
C ALA A 116 -8.58 -16.18 -14.20
N LYS A 117 -7.86 -17.32 -14.23
CA LYS A 117 -7.30 -17.88 -15.47
C LYS A 117 -8.36 -18.27 -16.50
N GLU A 118 -9.58 -18.55 -16.05
CA GLU A 118 -10.76 -18.83 -16.89
C GLU A 118 -11.60 -17.57 -17.15
N HIS A 119 -11.13 -16.40 -16.74
CA HIS A 119 -11.85 -15.12 -16.77
C HIS A 119 -13.18 -15.17 -16.00
N ARG A 120 -13.19 -15.85 -14.86
CA ARG A 120 -14.33 -15.99 -13.96
C ARG A 120 -14.02 -15.38 -12.60
N LEU A 121 -14.82 -14.41 -12.18
CA LEU A 121 -14.67 -13.77 -10.86
C LEU A 121 -15.41 -14.59 -9.81
N LEU A 122 -14.72 -15.52 -9.17
CA LEU A 122 -15.29 -16.41 -8.16
C LEU A 122 -15.16 -15.80 -6.76
N ILE A 123 -16.27 -15.72 -6.05
CA ILE A 123 -16.35 -15.22 -4.66
C ILE A 123 -16.67 -16.39 -3.74
N GLN A 124 -16.00 -16.49 -2.60
CA GLN A 124 -16.26 -17.50 -1.58
C GLN A 124 -17.65 -17.29 -0.96
N ARG A 125 -18.49 -18.32 -0.96
CA ARG A 125 -19.81 -18.32 -0.33
C ARG A 125 -19.86 -19.35 0.79
N CYS A 126 -20.12 -18.89 2.01
CA CYS A 126 -20.33 -19.77 3.15
C CYS A 126 -21.66 -20.52 3.04
N SER A 127 -21.78 -21.69 3.69
CA SER A 127 -23.03 -22.45 3.82
C SER A 127 -24.20 -21.65 4.40
N CYS A 128 -23.96 -20.59 5.17
CA CYS A 128 -24.98 -19.64 5.63
C CYS A 128 -25.42 -18.60 4.58
N GLY A 129 -24.84 -18.64 3.36
CA GLY A 129 -25.09 -17.71 2.26
C GLY A 129 -24.21 -16.44 2.28
N ARG A 130 -23.38 -16.21 3.30
CA ARG A 130 -22.47 -15.06 3.36
C ARG A 130 -21.40 -15.13 2.28
N LEU A 131 -21.32 -14.10 1.44
CA LEU A 131 -20.23 -13.91 0.50
C LEU A 131 -19.03 -13.25 1.17
N ARG A 132 -17.82 -13.65 0.80
CA ARG A 132 -16.57 -13.16 1.41
C ARG A 132 -15.48 -12.93 0.37
N HIS A 133 -14.85 -11.78 0.50
CA HIS A 133 -13.57 -11.48 -0.14
C HIS A 133 -12.80 -10.48 0.75
N PRO A 134 -11.51 -10.66 1.02
CA PRO A 134 -10.69 -11.84 0.66
C PRO A 134 -11.23 -13.14 1.28
N PRO A 135 -10.98 -14.29 0.62
CA PRO A 135 -11.40 -15.59 1.14
C PRO A 135 -10.63 -15.96 2.40
N GLY A 136 -11.24 -16.80 3.22
CA GLY A 136 -10.63 -17.27 4.46
C GLY A 136 -11.27 -18.57 4.95
N PRO A 137 -10.62 -19.30 5.90
CA PRO A 137 -11.05 -20.64 6.26
C PRO A 137 -12.39 -20.66 6.99
N ARG A 138 -12.64 -19.71 7.90
CA ARG A 138 -13.78 -19.70 8.80
C ARG A 138 -14.71 -18.53 8.52
N CYS A 139 -16.03 -18.79 8.52
CA CYS A 139 -17.02 -17.73 8.39
C CYS A 139 -17.10 -16.90 9.68
N PRO A 140 -16.96 -15.56 9.62
CA PRO A 140 -17.07 -14.71 10.81
C PRO A 140 -18.50 -14.60 11.36
N GLU A 141 -19.52 -14.89 10.54
CA GLU A 141 -20.94 -14.81 10.95
C GLU A 141 -21.37 -16.08 11.70
N CYS A 142 -21.23 -17.26 11.08
CA CYS A 142 -21.76 -18.51 11.63
C CYS A 142 -20.70 -19.46 12.17
N GLY A 143 -19.41 -19.15 11.99
CA GLY A 143 -18.29 -19.98 12.45
C GLY A 143 -18.01 -21.23 11.63
N SER A 144 -18.80 -21.52 10.56
CA SER A 144 -18.62 -22.70 9.70
C SER A 144 -17.32 -22.61 8.90
N TYR A 145 -16.76 -23.77 8.58
CA TYR A 145 -15.67 -23.98 7.64
C TYR A 145 -16.17 -24.44 6.26
N ASP A 146 -17.48 -24.71 6.12
CA ASP A 146 -18.06 -25.17 4.87
C ASP A 146 -18.38 -23.99 3.97
N TRP A 147 -17.91 -24.07 2.72
CA TRP A 147 -18.12 -23.05 1.71
C TRP A 147 -18.08 -23.65 0.30
N ASP A 148 -18.67 -22.92 -0.61
CA ASP A 148 -18.56 -23.11 -2.06
C ASP A 148 -18.17 -21.79 -2.74
N THR A 149 -18.29 -21.71 -4.05
CA THR A 149 -18.01 -20.49 -4.82
C THR A 149 -19.25 -20.00 -5.53
N GLN A 150 -19.39 -18.68 -5.62
CA GLN A 150 -20.36 -18.00 -6.46
C GLN A 150 -19.61 -17.17 -7.50
N GLU A 151 -19.98 -17.28 -8.76
CA GLU A 151 -19.48 -16.41 -9.80
C GLU A 151 -20.16 -15.04 -9.69
N ALA A 152 -19.34 -13.97 -9.63
CA ALA A 152 -19.81 -12.61 -9.60
C ALA A 152 -20.04 -12.08 -11.02
N THR A 153 -20.97 -11.13 -11.16
CA THR A 153 -21.27 -10.47 -12.44
C THR A 153 -20.10 -9.69 -13.02
N GLY A 154 -19.12 -9.38 -12.18
CA GLY A 154 -18.00 -8.52 -12.54
C GLY A 154 -18.35 -7.04 -12.56
N ARG A 155 -19.57 -6.65 -12.19
CA ARG A 155 -20.00 -5.24 -12.09
C ARG A 155 -19.84 -4.74 -10.66
N GLY A 156 -19.50 -3.45 -10.55
CA GLY A 156 -19.35 -2.82 -9.24
C GLY A 156 -19.19 -1.31 -9.33
N ARG A 157 -18.79 -0.75 -8.20
CA ARG A 157 -18.50 0.68 -8.06
C ARG A 157 -17.19 0.88 -7.31
N VAL A 158 -16.47 1.93 -7.66
CA VAL A 158 -15.31 2.37 -6.89
C VAL A 158 -15.80 2.84 -5.51
N TYR A 159 -15.45 2.08 -4.46
CA TYR A 159 -15.77 2.44 -3.08
C TYR A 159 -14.75 3.43 -2.51
N SER A 160 -13.48 3.18 -2.77
CA SER A 160 -12.36 4.08 -2.48
C SER A 160 -11.19 3.77 -3.41
N PHE A 161 -10.26 4.68 -3.58
CA PHE A 161 -9.08 4.46 -4.41
C PHE A 161 -7.90 5.28 -3.96
N VAL A 162 -6.73 4.88 -4.45
CA VAL A 162 -5.47 5.62 -4.37
C VAL A 162 -4.78 5.61 -5.73
N VAL A 163 -4.03 6.66 -6.01
CA VAL A 163 -3.14 6.71 -7.18
C VAL A 163 -1.71 6.69 -6.68
N ASN A 164 -1.02 5.60 -6.93
CA ASN A 164 0.36 5.42 -6.53
C ASN A 164 1.30 6.02 -7.57
N HIS A 165 2.18 6.91 -7.13
CA HIS A 165 3.24 7.51 -7.94
C HIS A 165 4.61 6.96 -7.54
N TYR A 166 4.84 6.70 -6.26
CA TYR A 166 6.10 6.25 -5.67
C TYR A 166 5.87 5.33 -4.45
N PRO A 167 6.82 4.42 -4.13
CA PRO A 167 7.96 4.03 -4.94
C PRO A 167 7.53 3.30 -6.21
N GLN A 168 8.27 3.48 -7.30
CA GLN A 168 7.99 2.77 -8.55
C GLN A 168 8.65 1.39 -8.52
N VAL A 169 7.86 0.35 -8.69
CA VAL A 169 8.30 -1.04 -8.83
C VAL A 169 8.29 -1.38 -10.33
N PRO A 170 9.40 -1.86 -10.90
CA PRO A 170 9.53 -2.04 -12.36
C PRO A 170 8.50 -2.95 -13.02
N ALA A 171 7.82 -3.81 -12.22
CA ALA A 171 6.76 -4.69 -12.71
C ALA A 171 5.42 -3.99 -12.99
N PHE A 172 5.27 -2.69 -12.65
CA PHE A 172 4.01 -1.94 -12.78
C PHE A 172 4.20 -0.67 -13.59
N ASP A 173 3.12 -0.21 -14.23
CA ASP A 173 3.05 1.10 -14.89
C ASP A 173 2.54 2.15 -13.89
N TYR A 174 3.09 3.37 -13.99
CA TYR A 174 2.75 4.47 -13.10
C TYR A 174 2.33 5.71 -13.92
N PRO A 175 1.40 6.53 -13.39
CA PRO A 175 0.70 6.39 -12.10
C PRO A 175 -0.22 5.16 -12.09
N LEU A 176 -0.28 4.45 -10.93
CA LEU A 176 -1.02 3.21 -10.79
C LEU A 176 -2.27 3.44 -9.94
N ALA A 177 -3.44 3.38 -10.55
CA ALA A 177 -4.70 3.43 -9.83
C ALA A 177 -5.02 2.07 -9.20
N VAL A 178 -5.22 2.06 -7.88
CA VAL A 178 -5.65 0.90 -7.10
C VAL A 178 -6.93 1.27 -6.36
N ALA A 179 -7.98 0.49 -6.55
CA ALA A 179 -9.27 0.77 -5.95
C ALA A 179 -9.79 -0.40 -5.11
N LEU A 180 -10.57 -0.08 -4.10
CA LEU A 180 -11.47 -0.99 -3.44
C LEU A 180 -12.80 -0.92 -4.19
N ILE A 181 -13.19 -2.01 -4.84
CA ILE A 181 -14.41 -2.12 -5.64
C ILE A 181 -15.50 -2.77 -4.80
N GLU A 182 -16.64 -2.15 -4.71
CA GLU A 182 -17.87 -2.74 -4.15
C GLU A 182 -18.63 -3.41 -5.29
N LEU A 183 -18.67 -4.74 -5.27
CA LEU A 183 -19.36 -5.56 -6.26
C LEU A 183 -20.88 -5.53 -6.04
N GLU A 184 -21.66 -5.78 -7.09
CA GLU A 184 -23.14 -5.89 -7.01
C GLU A 184 -23.59 -6.97 -6.00
N GLU A 185 -22.78 -8.00 -5.79
CA GLU A 185 -23.00 -9.09 -4.83
C GLU A 185 -22.80 -8.67 -3.37
N GLY A 186 -22.36 -7.43 -3.10
CA GLY A 186 -22.19 -6.89 -1.75
C GLY A 186 -20.87 -7.22 -1.08
N THR A 187 -19.92 -7.82 -1.78
CA THR A 187 -18.53 -7.95 -1.31
C THR A 187 -17.65 -6.85 -1.87
N ARG A 188 -16.45 -6.71 -1.33
CA ARG A 188 -15.46 -5.75 -1.83
C ARG A 188 -14.17 -6.45 -2.16
N LEU A 189 -13.51 -5.96 -3.21
CA LEU A 189 -12.24 -6.49 -3.65
C LEU A 189 -11.29 -5.37 -4.06
N VAL A 190 -10.00 -5.53 -3.79
CA VAL A 190 -8.96 -4.59 -4.21
C VAL A 190 -8.46 -5.01 -5.59
N ALA A 191 -8.50 -4.07 -6.55
CA ALA A 191 -8.02 -4.30 -7.90
C ALA A 191 -7.44 -3.02 -8.53
N ASN A 192 -6.73 -3.17 -9.65
CA ASN A 192 -6.33 -2.01 -10.44
C ASN A 192 -7.51 -1.45 -11.23
N ILE A 193 -7.54 -0.12 -11.42
CA ILE A 193 -8.38 0.52 -12.44
C ILE A 193 -7.54 0.69 -13.70
N VAL A 194 -8.11 0.28 -14.83
CA VAL A 194 -7.50 0.35 -16.15
C VAL A 194 -8.47 0.97 -17.15
N GLY A 195 -8.02 1.28 -18.36
CA GLY A 195 -8.89 1.79 -19.43
C GLY A 195 -9.32 3.25 -19.30
N CYS A 196 -8.78 3.99 -18.30
CA CYS A 196 -8.95 5.43 -18.17
C CYS A 196 -7.69 6.08 -17.58
N ASP A 197 -7.61 7.40 -17.61
CA ASP A 197 -6.56 8.11 -16.89
C ASP A 197 -6.80 7.97 -15.38
N PRO A 198 -5.76 7.67 -14.57
CA PRO A 198 -5.88 7.58 -13.11
C PRO A 198 -6.47 8.84 -12.45
N SER A 199 -6.32 10.02 -13.07
CA SER A 199 -6.92 11.27 -12.58
C SER A 199 -8.45 11.35 -12.76
N ASP A 200 -9.02 10.52 -13.63
CA ASP A 200 -10.47 10.47 -13.89
C ASP A 200 -11.21 9.54 -12.93
N VAL A 201 -10.47 8.75 -12.14
CA VAL A 201 -11.07 7.82 -11.18
C VAL A 201 -11.74 8.60 -10.05
N THR A 202 -13.02 8.27 -9.80
CA THR A 202 -13.80 8.91 -8.74
C THR A 202 -14.53 7.87 -7.87
N VAL A 203 -14.79 8.22 -6.61
CA VAL A 203 -15.63 7.39 -5.73
C VAL A 203 -17.05 7.34 -6.28
N GLY A 204 -17.63 6.14 -6.31
CA GLY A 204 -18.95 5.89 -6.88
C GLY A 204 -18.96 5.62 -8.39
N MET A 205 -17.84 5.76 -9.08
CA MET A 205 -17.72 5.45 -10.51
C MET A 205 -18.14 4.00 -10.78
N PRO A 206 -19.11 3.75 -11.68
CA PRO A 206 -19.47 2.40 -12.08
C PRO A 206 -18.35 1.77 -12.91
N VAL A 207 -18.09 0.49 -12.66
CA VAL A 207 -16.98 -0.24 -13.28
C VAL A 207 -17.38 -1.68 -13.62
N ASP A 208 -16.77 -2.20 -14.68
CA ASP A 208 -16.88 -3.58 -15.12
C ASP A 208 -15.51 -4.27 -15.02
N VAL A 209 -15.52 -5.58 -14.75
CA VAL A 209 -14.29 -6.37 -14.68
C VAL A 209 -13.59 -6.40 -16.05
N GLU A 210 -12.27 -6.28 -16.00
CA GLU A 210 -11.35 -6.44 -17.13
C GLU A 210 -10.27 -7.43 -16.72
N TRP A 211 -9.90 -8.34 -17.60
CA TRP A 211 -8.92 -9.37 -17.27
C TRP A 211 -7.53 -8.97 -17.73
N LEU A 212 -6.57 -9.02 -16.82
CA LEU A 212 -5.17 -8.79 -17.11
C LEU A 212 -4.43 -10.12 -17.18
N ASP A 213 -4.26 -10.63 -18.40
CA ASP A 213 -3.40 -11.78 -18.68
C ASP A 213 -1.94 -11.32 -18.71
N LEU A 214 -1.32 -11.29 -17.54
CA LEU A 214 0.00 -10.68 -17.33
C LEU A 214 1.14 -11.55 -17.86
N ASP A 215 0.97 -12.84 -17.79
CA ASP A 215 1.84 -13.87 -18.33
C ASP A 215 1.11 -15.24 -18.28
N PRO A 216 1.70 -16.35 -18.80
CA PRO A 216 1.03 -17.64 -18.87
C PRO A 216 0.55 -18.21 -17.53
N ASP A 217 1.13 -17.75 -16.42
CA ASP A 217 0.85 -18.26 -15.07
C ASP A 217 0.00 -17.33 -14.21
N LEU A 218 -0.19 -16.07 -14.64
CA LEU A 218 -0.86 -15.06 -13.83
C LEU A 218 -1.87 -14.23 -14.63
N THR A 219 -3.14 -14.47 -14.35
CA THR A 219 -4.27 -13.61 -14.72
C THR A 219 -4.86 -12.98 -13.46
N LEU A 220 -5.15 -11.68 -13.50
CA LEU A 220 -5.77 -10.95 -12.40
C LEU A 220 -6.98 -10.16 -12.87
N PRO A 221 -8.03 -10.05 -12.03
CA PRO A 221 -9.10 -9.09 -12.30
C PRO A 221 -8.60 -7.67 -12.09
N ALA A 222 -8.91 -6.81 -13.02
CA ALA A 222 -8.87 -5.36 -12.92
C ALA A 222 -10.27 -4.83 -13.24
N PHE A 223 -10.48 -3.53 -13.15
CA PHE A 223 -11.76 -2.92 -13.48
C PHE A 223 -11.55 -1.72 -14.40
N LYS A 224 -12.48 -1.53 -15.33
CA LYS A 224 -12.55 -0.36 -16.21
C LYS A 224 -13.87 0.36 -16.00
N PRO A 225 -13.96 1.68 -16.32
CA PRO A 225 -15.23 2.38 -16.32
C PRO A 225 -16.28 1.62 -17.14
N ALA A 226 -17.49 1.47 -16.57
CA ALA A 226 -18.60 0.85 -17.27
C ALA A 226 -19.01 1.69 -18.48
N SER A 227 -19.39 1.01 -19.56
CA SER A 227 -19.79 1.63 -20.84
C SER A 227 -21.17 2.27 -20.75
#